data_1283694c234e5db5856aad8ed50754b4
#
_entry.id   1283694c234e5db5856aad8ed50754b4
#
_cell.length_a   1.000
_cell.length_b   1.000
_cell.length_c   1.000
_cell.angle_alpha   90.00
_cell.angle_beta   90.00
_cell.angle_gamma   90.00
#
_symmetry.space_group_name_H-M   'P 1'
#
loop_
_entity.id
_entity.type
_entity.pdbx_description
1 polymer ?
#
loop_
_entity_poly.entity_id
_entity_poly.type
_entity_poly.pdbx_seq_one_letter_code
_entity_poly.pdbx_strand_id
1 'polypeptide(L)'
;MYISKTLVAAALCAAGCAAEAALRTAAPFGDGMVLQRGMKVPVWGGADAGREVVVTFAGQRKCAKADAAGAWRVDLEPLEACAEGRDLVVACGAEKATIRDVLVGEVWFASGQSNMEQSILSGHTRYRDGNGILMTALARRPGIRFTSMPQVNVPKPALDCKIAWHDFSAKSFRDESIRVGICFDTKGLLSAVAFYYALSIHDATGIPVAIVDASLGGTPIEPWYADGTGGLWNGMVAAFAPMANRGFIWYQGCGNANDGRAYYAKLRHLHDTWAKAFENPALKLYIVQLSPFRQSWFEIQQAQAQYAADEKNAALAVTCDLANMDDIHQNHKEPIGRRLALHALKDIHGFADIVADSPALKSWRIDENGRFALTFDNASSWYWYNPDGSPARGFEVAGPDGVFHPASIANERTGGDIIRNRELVIACEAVSRPSRLRYLYSPPFAGSLYSGDSGLPLGPFELDATKGRDTSR
;
A
#
# COMPACT_ATOMS: atom_id res chain seq x y z
N MET A 1 10.11 -89.28 -17.69
CA MET A 1 10.53 -88.97 -16.32
C MET A 1 10.37 -87.46 -16.11
N TYR A 2 9.21 -87.05 -15.64
CA TYR A 2 8.84 -85.60 -15.48
C TYR A 2 9.08 -85.16 -14.05
N ILE A 3 9.86 -84.17 -13.82
CA ILE A 3 10.08 -83.53 -12.51
C ILE A 3 9.24 -82.25 -12.47
N SER A 4 8.21 -82.27 -11.62
CA SER A 4 7.36 -81.11 -11.32
C SER A 4 8.15 -80.09 -10.50
N LYS A 5 8.19 -78.80 -10.93
CA LYS A 5 8.70 -77.69 -10.14
C LYS A 5 7.52 -76.94 -9.57
N THR A 6 7.32 -77.09 -8.29
CA THR A 6 6.36 -76.33 -7.50
C THR A 6 6.94 -74.93 -7.24
N LEU A 7 6.35 -73.83 -7.78
CA LEU A 7 6.66 -72.47 -7.47
C LEU A 7 5.91 -72.10 -6.19
N VAL A 8 6.68 -71.73 -5.14
CA VAL A 8 6.18 -71.05 -3.94
C VAL A 8 6.22 -69.56 -4.23
N ALA A 9 5.03 -68.97 -4.37
CA ALA A 9 4.89 -67.53 -4.47
C ALA A 9 4.97 -66.91 -3.05
N ALA A 10 6.07 -66.28 -2.72
CA ALA A 10 6.18 -65.44 -1.51
C ALA A 10 5.49 -64.10 -1.80
N ALA A 11 4.33 -63.85 -1.19
CA ALA A 11 3.68 -62.53 -1.16
C ALA A 11 4.48 -61.62 -0.21
N LEU A 12 5.30 -60.72 -0.79
CA LEU A 12 5.82 -59.59 -0.04
C LEU A 12 4.66 -58.59 0.15
N CYS A 13 4.08 -58.55 1.35
CA CYS A 13 3.34 -57.39 1.83
C CYS A 13 4.33 -56.20 1.97
N ALA A 14 4.43 -55.39 0.93
CA ALA A 14 5.01 -54.06 1.05
C ALA A 14 4.04 -53.20 1.88
N ALA A 15 4.23 -53.21 3.21
CA ALA A 15 3.70 -52.15 4.06
C ALA A 15 4.42 -50.89 3.64
N GLY A 16 3.80 -50.12 2.75
CA GLY A 16 4.23 -48.75 2.47
C GLY A 16 4.11 -47.93 3.75
N CYS A 17 5.21 -47.75 4.46
CA CYS A 17 5.29 -46.65 5.42
C CYS A 17 5.03 -45.38 4.64
N ALA A 18 3.79 -44.89 4.64
CA ALA A 18 3.52 -43.49 4.33
C ALA A 18 4.37 -42.71 5.33
N ALA A 19 5.37 -41.98 4.84
CA ALA A 19 6.12 -41.08 5.68
C ALA A 19 5.12 -40.16 6.36
N GLU A 20 5.02 -40.23 7.69
CA GLU A 20 4.16 -39.32 8.44
C GLU A 20 4.51 -37.90 8.06
N ALA A 21 3.51 -37.12 7.65
CA ALA A 21 3.72 -35.72 7.30
C ALA A 21 3.93 -34.95 8.60
N ALA A 22 5.16 -34.59 8.89
CA ALA A 22 5.53 -33.85 10.10
C ALA A 22 4.66 -32.55 10.24
N LEU A 23 4.30 -32.23 11.47
CA LEU A 23 3.59 -30.98 11.80
C LEU A 23 4.36 -29.78 11.24
N ARG A 24 3.69 -28.95 10.44
CA ARG A 24 4.26 -27.71 9.91
C ARG A 24 3.24 -26.57 9.98
N THR A 25 3.73 -25.37 10.24
CA THR A 25 3.00 -24.10 10.06
C THR A 25 3.22 -23.59 8.63
N ALA A 26 2.28 -22.81 8.10
CA ALA A 26 2.46 -22.15 6.80
C ALA A 26 3.61 -21.11 6.84
N ALA A 27 4.11 -20.76 5.66
CA ALA A 27 5.26 -19.88 5.48
C ALA A 27 5.22 -18.51 6.22
N PRO A 28 4.05 -17.84 6.37
CA PRO A 28 3.99 -16.56 7.08
C PRO A 28 4.36 -16.63 8.56
N PHE A 29 4.21 -17.81 9.21
CA PHE A 29 4.42 -17.96 10.64
C PHE A 29 5.91 -18.16 10.96
N GLY A 30 6.51 -17.16 11.58
CA GLY A 30 7.93 -17.16 11.96
C GLY A 30 8.20 -16.28 13.17
N ASP A 31 9.35 -16.54 13.83
CA ASP A 31 9.79 -15.80 15.00
C ASP A 31 9.83 -14.29 14.70
N GLY A 32 9.35 -13.47 15.62
CA GLY A 32 9.31 -12.02 15.47
C GLY A 32 8.15 -11.46 14.66
N MET A 33 7.20 -12.28 14.20
CA MET A 33 6.03 -11.83 13.45
C MET A 33 5.07 -10.96 14.28
N VAL A 34 4.14 -10.30 13.59
CA VAL A 34 2.98 -9.63 14.20
C VAL A 34 1.70 -10.27 13.71
N LEU A 35 0.77 -10.56 14.61
CA LEU A 35 -0.60 -10.97 14.29
C LEU A 35 -1.53 -9.76 14.28
N GLN A 36 -2.50 -9.76 13.36
CA GLN A 36 -3.45 -8.66 13.23
C GLN A 36 -4.39 -8.59 14.44
N ARG A 37 -4.51 -7.40 15.05
CA ARG A 37 -5.46 -7.12 16.13
C ARG A 37 -6.88 -6.89 15.64
N GLY A 38 -7.86 -7.09 16.54
CA GLY A 38 -9.24 -6.63 16.36
C GLY A 38 -10.06 -7.40 15.31
N MET A 39 -9.58 -8.54 14.84
CA MET A 39 -10.31 -9.45 13.96
C MET A 39 -9.88 -10.90 14.21
N LYS A 40 -10.65 -11.87 13.68
CA LYS A 40 -10.25 -13.28 13.76
C LYS A 40 -8.91 -13.49 13.08
N VAL A 41 -8.06 -14.34 13.69
CA VAL A 41 -6.70 -14.61 13.20
C VAL A 41 -6.59 -16.07 12.77
N PRO A 42 -6.60 -16.35 11.46
CA PRO A 42 -6.33 -17.67 10.96
C PRO A 42 -4.88 -18.09 11.26
N VAL A 43 -4.70 -19.31 11.75
CA VAL A 43 -3.43 -20.03 11.87
C VAL A 43 -3.59 -21.35 11.16
N TRP A 44 -2.70 -21.66 10.23
CA TRP A 44 -2.86 -22.82 9.36
C TRP A 44 -1.53 -23.48 9.03
N GLY A 45 -1.63 -24.70 8.45
CA GLY A 45 -0.44 -25.44 8.05
C GLY A 45 -0.79 -26.86 7.59
N GLY A 46 0.16 -27.77 7.78
CA GLY A 46 0.01 -29.17 7.42
C GLY A 46 0.31 -30.12 8.60
N ALA A 47 -0.33 -31.29 8.61
CA ALA A 47 -0.11 -32.42 9.51
C ALA A 47 -0.65 -33.68 8.85
N ASP A 48 -0.46 -34.84 9.48
CA ASP A 48 -1.12 -36.09 9.01
C ASP A 48 -2.63 -35.97 9.00
N ALA A 49 -3.26 -36.53 7.96
CA ALA A 49 -4.72 -36.50 7.80
C ALA A 49 -5.43 -37.03 9.04
N GLY A 50 -6.47 -36.34 9.48
CA GLY A 50 -7.31 -36.70 10.61
C GLY A 50 -6.72 -36.46 12.00
N ARG A 51 -5.44 -36.03 12.10
CA ARG A 51 -4.82 -35.70 13.40
C ARG A 51 -5.36 -34.36 13.94
N GLU A 52 -5.51 -34.30 15.25
CA GLU A 52 -5.88 -33.05 15.93
C GLU A 52 -4.66 -32.18 16.13
N VAL A 53 -4.78 -30.93 15.65
CA VAL A 53 -3.81 -29.87 15.82
C VAL A 53 -4.36 -28.84 16.80
N VAL A 54 -3.57 -28.47 17.80
CA VAL A 54 -3.91 -27.51 18.85
C VAL A 54 -3.04 -26.28 18.69
N VAL A 55 -3.66 -25.10 18.63
CA VAL A 55 -3.00 -23.80 18.61
C VAL A 55 -3.24 -23.11 19.95
N THR A 56 -2.17 -22.62 20.57
CA THR A 56 -2.21 -21.86 21.84
C THR A 56 -1.52 -20.52 21.65
N PHE A 57 -2.22 -19.44 21.95
CA PHE A 57 -1.68 -18.08 21.90
C PHE A 57 -2.51 -17.12 22.76
N ALA A 58 -1.86 -16.22 23.52
CA ALA A 58 -2.50 -15.14 24.27
C ALA A 58 -3.68 -15.60 25.15
N GLY A 59 -3.52 -16.74 25.86
CA GLY A 59 -4.56 -17.32 26.69
C GLY A 59 -5.64 -18.12 25.96
N GLN A 60 -5.65 -18.10 24.63
CA GLN A 60 -6.55 -18.91 23.81
C GLN A 60 -5.94 -20.30 23.53
N ARG A 61 -6.78 -21.33 23.54
CA ARG A 61 -6.44 -22.67 23.13
C ARG A 61 -7.56 -23.19 22.21
N LYS A 62 -7.25 -23.38 20.93
CA LYS A 62 -8.19 -23.83 19.89
C LYS A 62 -7.63 -25.06 19.20
N CYS A 63 -8.49 -25.89 18.65
CA CYS A 63 -8.07 -27.09 17.91
C CYS A 63 -8.85 -27.25 16.61
N ALA A 64 -8.24 -27.97 15.67
CA ALA A 64 -8.85 -28.40 14.42
C ALA A 64 -8.27 -29.78 14.04
N LYS A 65 -9.01 -30.58 13.25
CA LYS A 65 -8.47 -31.77 12.62
C LYS A 65 -7.93 -31.44 11.24
N ALA A 66 -6.78 -32.02 10.91
CA ALA A 66 -6.27 -31.98 9.55
C ALA A 66 -7.22 -32.72 8.61
N ASP A 67 -7.50 -32.16 7.45
CA ASP A 67 -8.38 -32.76 6.44
C ASP A 67 -7.70 -33.95 5.72
N ALA A 68 -8.38 -34.52 4.72
CA ALA A 68 -7.87 -35.64 3.95
C ALA A 68 -6.59 -35.34 3.16
N ALA A 69 -6.32 -34.06 2.87
CA ALA A 69 -5.09 -33.58 2.24
C ALA A 69 -3.99 -33.22 3.26
N GLY A 70 -4.28 -33.34 4.56
CA GLY A 70 -3.39 -33.01 5.65
C GLY A 70 -3.35 -31.48 5.96
N ALA A 71 -4.26 -30.70 5.40
CA ALA A 71 -4.36 -29.27 5.71
C ALA A 71 -5.17 -29.04 7.00
N TRP A 72 -4.71 -28.13 7.85
CA TRP A 72 -5.42 -27.71 9.04
C TRP A 72 -5.47 -26.19 9.14
N ARG A 73 -6.54 -25.66 9.76
CA ARG A 73 -6.73 -24.26 10.07
C ARG A 73 -7.43 -24.10 11.41
N VAL A 74 -6.95 -23.17 12.20
CA VAL A 74 -7.55 -22.74 13.48
C VAL A 74 -7.74 -21.23 13.40
N ASP A 75 -8.93 -20.75 13.71
CA ASP A 75 -9.22 -19.32 13.80
C ASP A 75 -9.22 -18.89 15.28
N LEU A 76 -8.23 -18.07 15.66
CA LEU A 76 -8.22 -17.41 16.97
C LEU A 76 -9.27 -16.29 16.99
N GLU A 77 -9.87 -16.04 18.18
CA GLU A 77 -10.71 -14.87 18.38
C GLU A 77 -9.90 -13.57 18.30
N PRO A 78 -10.55 -12.42 18.07
CA PRO A 78 -9.88 -11.13 17.99
C PRO A 78 -8.90 -10.91 19.14
N LEU A 79 -7.72 -10.41 18.80
CA LEU A 79 -6.61 -10.15 19.72
C LEU A 79 -6.51 -8.66 20.03
N GLU A 80 -6.17 -8.34 21.28
CA GLU A 80 -5.81 -6.97 21.69
C GLU A 80 -4.35 -6.67 21.35
N ALA A 81 -4.06 -5.41 21.00
CA ALA A 81 -2.69 -4.96 20.70
C ALA A 81 -1.74 -5.24 21.86
N CYS A 82 -0.56 -5.77 21.54
CA CYS A 82 0.46 -6.09 22.56
C CYS A 82 1.86 -5.98 21.95
N ALA A 83 2.68 -5.14 22.55
CA ALA A 83 4.08 -4.96 22.18
C ALA A 83 5.03 -5.94 22.93
N GLU A 84 4.52 -6.73 23.86
CA GLU A 84 5.26 -7.81 24.48
C GLU A 84 5.24 -9.07 23.60
N GLY A 85 6.43 -9.60 23.27
CA GLY A 85 6.58 -10.83 22.50
C GLY A 85 6.09 -12.05 23.29
N ARG A 86 5.22 -12.85 22.66
CA ARG A 86 4.65 -14.08 23.21
C ARG A 86 4.88 -15.26 22.28
N ASP A 87 4.89 -16.48 22.84
CA ASP A 87 5.03 -17.70 22.07
C ASP A 87 3.67 -18.12 21.47
N LEU A 88 3.62 -18.29 20.16
CA LEU A 88 2.55 -18.99 19.45
C LEU A 88 2.95 -20.47 19.34
N VAL A 89 2.17 -21.34 19.96
CA VAL A 89 2.46 -22.78 20.05
C VAL A 89 1.47 -23.56 19.23
N VAL A 90 1.99 -24.41 18.35
CA VAL A 90 1.21 -25.36 17.55
C VAL A 90 1.66 -26.76 17.91
N ALA A 91 0.74 -27.64 18.30
CA ALA A 91 1.03 -29.01 18.74
C ALA A 91 0.13 -30.04 18.05
N CYS A 92 0.68 -31.22 17.73
CA CYS A 92 -0.03 -32.35 17.17
C CYS A 92 0.49 -33.63 17.79
N GLY A 93 -0.21 -34.18 18.80
CA GLY A 93 0.28 -35.28 19.60
C GLY A 93 1.58 -34.89 20.35
N ALA A 94 2.67 -35.61 20.05
CA ALA A 94 3.98 -35.34 20.64
C ALA A 94 4.77 -34.25 19.92
N GLU A 95 4.38 -33.90 18.70
CA GLU A 95 5.05 -32.87 17.90
C GLU A 95 4.63 -31.47 18.33
N LYS A 96 5.61 -30.54 18.33
CA LYS A 96 5.38 -29.15 18.74
C LYS A 96 6.24 -28.20 17.91
N ALA A 97 5.60 -27.20 17.34
CA ALA A 97 6.24 -26.01 16.75
C ALA A 97 6.00 -24.81 17.67
N THR A 98 7.03 -24.03 17.95
CA THR A 98 6.92 -22.79 18.73
C THR A 98 7.47 -21.63 17.92
N ILE A 99 6.64 -20.64 17.67
CA ILE A 99 6.98 -19.37 17.04
C ILE A 99 7.13 -18.33 18.16
N ARG A 100 8.33 -17.79 18.29
CA ARG A 100 8.72 -16.91 19.42
C ARG A 100 8.58 -15.44 19.09
N ASP A 101 8.47 -14.63 20.13
CA ASP A 101 8.46 -13.17 20.01
C ASP A 101 7.37 -12.64 19.09
N VAL A 102 6.16 -13.24 19.16
CA VAL A 102 4.99 -12.84 18.36
C VAL A 102 4.30 -11.66 19.02
N LEU A 103 4.22 -10.54 18.31
CA LEU A 103 3.51 -9.33 18.73
C LEU A 103 2.07 -9.36 18.22
N VAL A 104 1.23 -8.46 18.73
CA VAL A 104 -0.11 -8.20 18.20
C VAL A 104 -0.26 -6.73 17.87
N GLY A 105 -0.65 -6.43 16.61
CA GLY A 105 -0.70 -5.06 16.11
C GLY A 105 -1.42 -4.95 14.77
N GLU A 106 -0.94 -4.04 13.93
CA GLU A 106 -1.46 -3.86 12.57
C GLU A 106 -0.55 -4.56 11.56
N VAL A 107 -1.14 -5.33 10.67
CA VAL A 107 -0.45 -6.00 9.56
C VAL A 107 -0.86 -5.36 8.25
N TRP A 108 0.13 -4.89 7.49
CA TRP A 108 -0.07 -4.23 6.21
C TRP A 108 0.82 -4.84 5.13
N PHE A 109 0.32 -4.86 3.91
CA PHE A 109 1.13 -5.14 2.74
C PHE A 109 1.59 -3.82 2.10
N ALA A 110 2.84 -3.78 1.62
CA ALA A 110 3.35 -2.73 0.77
C ALA A 110 3.60 -3.33 -0.61
N SER A 111 2.86 -2.87 -1.63
CA SER A 111 2.94 -3.48 -2.95
C SER A 111 2.87 -2.45 -4.08
N GLY A 112 3.25 -2.86 -5.28
CA GLY A 112 3.31 -1.99 -6.44
C GLY A 112 4.60 -2.15 -7.24
N GLN A 113 5.10 -1.02 -7.78
CA GLN A 113 6.28 -1.02 -8.63
C GLN A 113 7.48 -0.26 -7.99
N SER A 114 8.47 0.12 -8.79
CA SER A 114 9.76 0.66 -8.36
C SER A 114 9.69 1.76 -7.29
N ASN A 115 8.71 2.65 -7.34
CA ASN A 115 8.56 3.70 -6.33
C ASN A 115 8.12 3.17 -4.96
N MET A 116 7.48 2.00 -4.90
CA MET A 116 7.26 1.27 -3.64
C MET A 116 8.48 0.45 -3.27
N GLU A 117 9.12 -0.21 -4.24
CA GLU A 117 10.29 -1.08 -4.04
C GLU A 117 11.51 -0.35 -3.48
N GLN A 118 11.68 0.93 -3.81
CA GLN A 118 12.82 1.70 -3.33
C GLN A 118 12.92 1.68 -1.81
N SER A 119 14.00 1.06 -1.34
CA SER A 119 14.26 0.94 0.10
C SER A 119 14.78 2.24 0.70
N ILE A 120 14.69 2.34 2.02
CA ILE A 120 15.20 3.49 2.78
C ILE A 120 16.73 3.70 2.62
N LEU A 121 17.46 2.70 2.18
CA LEU A 121 18.90 2.79 1.90
C LEU A 121 19.23 2.78 0.41
N SER A 122 18.23 2.84 -0.48
CA SER A 122 18.50 2.93 -1.91
C SER A 122 19.31 4.19 -2.25
N GLY A 123 20.10 4.15 -3.34
CA GLY A 123 20.87 5.31 -3.78
C GLY A 123 20.01 6.54 -4.05
N HIS A 124 18.76 6.35 -4.48
CA HIS A 124 17.80 7.43 -4.75
C HIS A 124 17.29 8.09 -3.46
N THR A 125 17.03 7.35 -2.39
CA THR A 125 16.58 7.89 -1.11
C THR A 125 17.74 8.33 -0.23
N ARG A 126 18.87 7.64 -0.31
CA ARG A 126 20.04 7.80 0.57
C ARG A 126 20.74 9.15 0.46
N TYR A 127 20.91 9.68 -0.76
CA TYR A 127 21.74 10.87 -0.98
C TYR A 127 20.96 12.18 -0.92
N ARG A 128 19.65 12.15 -1.06
CA ARG A 128 18.82 13.36 -1.15
C ARG A 128 17.91 13.53 0.08
N ASP A 129 17.58 12.45 0.74
CA ASP A 129 16.83 12.46 1.99
C ASP A 129 17.80 12.16 3.14
N GLY A 130 18.70 13.09 3.44
CA GLY A 130 19.76 12.94 4.47
C GLY A 130 19.26 12.44 5.84
N ASN A 131 17.94 12.48 6.05
CA ASN A 131 17.25 11.94 7.21
C ASN A 131 17.20 10.41 7.23
N GLY A 132 17.19 9.71 6.10
CA GLY A 132 17.08 8.25 6.07
C GLY A 132 18.21 7.52 6.82
N ILE A 133 19.45 7.96 6.64
CA ILE A 133 20.61 7.38 7.35
C ILE A 133 20.54 7.73 8.86
N LEU A 134 20.19 8.97 9.18
CA LEU A 134 20.08 9.43 10.56
C LEU A 134 18.94 8.70 11.28
N MET A 135 17.78 8.57 10.66
CA MET A 135 16.63 7.84 11.20
C MET A 135 16.95 6.35 11.38
N THR A 136 17.66 5.73 10.43
CA THR A 136 18.12 4.35 10.52
C THR A 136 19.12 4.15 11.67
N ALA A 137 20.00 5.14 11.90
CA ALA A 137 20.99 5.08 12.98
C ALA A 137 20.37 5.34 14.36
N LEU A 138 19.32 6.14 14.44
CA LEU A 138 18.71 6.57 15.71
C LEU A 138 17.49 5.74 16.13
N ALA A 139 16.87 5.02 15.21
CA ALA A 139 15.58 4.40 15.47
C ALA A 139 15.65 2.89 15.71
N ARG A 140 15.90 2.48 16.96
CA ARG A 140 15.48 1.15 17.38
C ARG A 140 13.98 1.21 17.66
N ARG A 141 13.17 0.61 16.77
CA ARG A 141 11.71 0.51 16.90
C ARG A 141 11.31 -0.97 16.93
N PRO A 142 11.47 -1.67 18.08
CA PRO A 142 11.18 -3.11 18.16
C PRO A 142 9.71 -3.44 17.91
N GLY A 143 8.81 -2.47 17.97
CA GLY A 143 7.41 -2.62 17.59
C GLY A 143 7.14 -2.58 16.09
N ILE A 144 8.12 -2.18 15.26
CA ILE A 144 8.00 -2.24 13.81
C ILE A 144 8.71 -3.51 13.34
N ARG A 145 7.97 -4.36 12.63
CA ARG A 145 8.45 -5.61 12.07
C ARG A 145 8.21 -5.63 10.57
N PHE A 146 9.07 -6.29 9.83
CA PHE A 146 8.88 -6.44 8.39
C PHE A 146 9.42 -7.76 7.86
N THR A 147 8.90 -8.15 6.72
CA THR A 147 9.46 -9.19 5.86
C THR A 147 9.41 -8.72 4.42
N SER A 148 10.45 -9.04 3.65
CA SER A 148 10.51 -8.72 2.23
C SER A 148 10.42 -10.01 1.42
N MET A 149 9.57 -9.99 0.39
CA MET A 149 9.29 -11.16 -0.43
C MET A 149 10.35 -11.33 -1.52
N PRO A 150 10.80 -12.56 -1.78
CA PRO A 150 11.56 -12.85 -2.99
C PRO A 150 10.76 -12.44 -4.24
N GLN A 151 11.38 -11.72 -5.16
CA GLN A 151 10.74 -11.23 -6.39
C GLN A 151 10.58 -12.38 -7.40
N VAL A 152 9.45 -13.06 -7.33
CA VAL A 152 9.16 -14.27 -8.11
C VAL A 152 7.84 -14.09 -8.85
N ASN A 153 7.88 -14.32 -10.17
CA ASN A 153 6.69 -14.34 -11.02
C ASN A 153 6.46 -15.78 -11.52
N VAL A 154 5.41 -16.42 -11.04
CA VAL A 154 5.13 -17.85 -11.28
C VAL A 154 3.67 -18.12 -11.65
N PRO A 155 3.38 -19.14 -12.47
CA PRO A 155 2.04 -19.39 -12.96
C PRO A 155 1.08 -20.02 -11.92
N LYS A 156 1.61 -20.47 -10.78
CA LYS A 156 0.83 -21.09 -9.69
C LYS A 156 1.28 -20.57 -8.34
N PRO A 157 0.38 -20.51 -7.32
CA PRO A 157 0.74 -20.05 -5.98
C PRO A 157 1.94 -20.77 -5.38
N ALA A 158 2.96 -20.02 -5.00
CA ALA A 158 4.13 -20.50 -4.26
C ALA A 158 3.81 -20.42 -2.76
N LEU A 159 3.20 -21.48 -2.23
CA LEU A 159 2.72 -21.51 -0.84
C LEU A 159 3.81 -21.81 0.18
N ASP A 160 4.97 -22.30 -0.28
CA ASP A 160 6.12 -22.65 0.56
C ASP A 160 7.30 -21.74 0.24
N CYS A 161 7.26 -20.50 0.74
CA CYS A 161 8.32 -19.51 0.58
C CYS A 161 9.12 -19.40 1.88
N LYS A 162 10.45 -19.25 1.75
CA LYS A 162 11.31 -18.94 2.90
C LYS A 162 11.28 -17.45 3.18
N ILE A 163 10.69 -17.06 4.28
CA ILE A 163 10.69 -15.69 4.78
C ILE A 163 11.28 -15.63 6.19
N ALA A 164 11.77 -14.47 6.57
CA ALA A 164 12.16 -14.16 7.94
C ALA A 164 11.55 -12.81 8.32
N TRP A 165 11.07 -12.71 9.57
CA TRP A 165 10.63 -11.44 10.13
C TRP A 165 11.82 -10.72 10.77
N HIS A 166 11.91 -9.44 10.55
CA HIS A 166 12.97 -8.58 11.02
C HIS A 166 12.40 -7.45 11.85
N ASP A 167 13.11 -7.04 12.89
CA ASP A 167 12.83 -5.80 13.59
C ASP A 167 13.51 -4.60 12.89
N PHE A 168 13.05 -3.41 13.19
CA PHE A 168 13.68 -2.20 12.69
C PHE A 168 14.88 -1.83 13.58
N SER A 169 16.02 -2.45 13.30
CA SER A 169 17.26 -2.25 14.05
C SER A 169 18.50 -2.17 13.15
N ALA A 170 19.57 -1.59 13.68
CA ALA A 170 20.85 -1.52 12.98
C ALA A 170 21.42 -2.92 12.60
N LYS A 171 21.04 -3.98 13.32
CA LYS A 171 21.43 -5.36 13.02
C LYS A 171 20.72 -5.81 11.74
N SER A 172 19.41 -5.64 11.67
CA SER A 172 18.60 -6.01 10.49
C SER A 172 19.05 -5.29 9.23
N PHE A 173 19.50 -4.03 9.33
CA PHE A 173 20.03 -3.27 8.21
C PHE A 173 21.41 -3.74 7.70
N ARG A 174 22.12 -4.53 8.47
CA ARG A 174 23.43 -5.10 8.10
C ARG A 174 23.35 -6.55 7.66
N ASP A 175 22.20 -7.17 7.83
CA ASP A 175 21.99 -8.57 7.49
C ASP A 175 21.94 -8.74 5.96
N GLU A 176 22.97 -9.40 5.41
CA GLU A 176 23.08 -9.64 3.97
C GLU A 176 22.02 -10.61 3.44
N SER A 177 21.38 -11.40 4.31
CA SER A 177 20.30 -12.32 3.94
C SER A 177 18.99 -11.60 3.58
N ILE A 178 18.86 -10.32 3.97
CA ILE A 178 17.70 -9.47 3.64
C ILE A 178 17.81 -8.89 2.21
N ARG A 179 18.80 -9.30 1.43
CA ARG A 179 18.98 -8.80 0.05
C ARG A 179 17.84 -9.25 -0.84
N VAL A 180 17.00 -8.31 -1.24
CA VAL A 180 15.92 -8.50 -2.21
C VAL A 180 16.00 -7.39 -3.25
N GLY A 181 15.94 -7.75 -4.52
CA GLY A 181 15.75 -6.79 -5.61
C GLY A 181 16.83 -6.79 -6.66
N ILE A 182 16.40 -6.99 -7.90
CA ILE A 182 17.22 -7.02 -9.11
C ILE A 182 17.37 -5.62 -9.71
N CYS A 183 16.42 -4.71 -9.48
CA CYS A 183 16.31 -3.47 -10.25
C CYS A 183 17.10 -2.26 -9.74
N PHE A 184 17.42 -2.12 -8.44
CA PHE A 184 17.94 -0.85 -7.92
C PHE A 184 19.03 -0.94 -6.86
N ASP A 185 19.89 -1.97 -6.86
CA ASP A 185 20.89 -2.16 -5.79
C ASP A 185 20.27 -2.03 -4.37
N THR A 186 19.03 -2.44 -4.25
CA THR A 186 18.26 -2.43 -3.02
C THR A 186 18.66 -3.65 -2.21
N LYS A 187 19.71 -3.50 -1.42
CA LYS A 187 20.11 -4.52 -0.46
C LYS A 187 19.03 -4.62 0.61
N GLY A 188 18.05 -5.46 0.34
CA GLY A 188 17.13 -6.12 1.24
C GLY A 188 16.54 -5.33 2.39
N LEU A 189 16.09 -4.14 2.13
CA LEU A 189 15.56 -3.28 3.16
C LEU A 189 14.14 -2.89 2.83
N LEU A 190 13.37 -2.70 3.87
CA LEU A 190 12.00 -2.26 3.81
C LEU A 190 11.84 -1.05 2.87
N SER A 191 10.81 -1.07 2.04
CA SER A 191 10.31 0.07 1.28
C SER A 191 10.38 1.36 2.09
N ALA A 192 10.96 2.43 1.54
CA ALA A 192 11.02 3.71 2.24
C ALA A 192 9.61 4.27 2.53
N VAL A 193 8.67 4.13 1.59
CA VAL A 193 7.27 4.54 1.79
C VAL A 193 6.64 3.75 2.93
N ALA A 194 6.80 2.43 2.92
CA ALA A 194 6.24 1.54 3.94
C ALA A 194 6.87 1.77 5.33
N PHE A 195 8.17 2.07 5.35
CA PHE A 195 8.85 2.44 6.60
C PHE A 195 8.24 3.68 7.24
N TYR A 196 8.13 4.78 6.51
CA TYR A 196 7.57 6.03 7.04
C TYR A 196 6.08 5.90 7.37
N TYR A 197 5.35 5.05 6.65
CA TYR A 197 3.98 4.69 6.97
C TYR A 197 3.90 3.98 8.33
N ALA A 198 4.67 2.91 8.52
CA ALA A 198 4.70 2.15 9.78
C ALA A 198 5.19 2.99 10.96
N LEU A 199 6.25 3.79 10.74
CA LEU A 199 6.81 4.70 11.74
C LEU A 199 5.77 5.70 12.23
N SER A 200 5.03 6.33 11.31
CA SER A 200 4.02 7.33 11.66
C SER A 200 2.88 6.75 12.49
N ILE A 201 2.44 5.53 12.18
CA ILE A 201 1.40 4.85 12.96
C ILE A 201 1.95 4.44 14.33
N HIS A 202 3.12 3.80 14.35
CA HIS A 202 3.72 3.31 15.59
C HIS A 202 4.03 4.46 16.58
N ASP A 203 4.62 5.55 16.10
CA ASP A 203 4.97 6.70 16.95
C ASP A 203 3.72 7.41 17.50
N ALA A 204 2.62 7.45 16.74
CA ALA A 204 1.36 8.06 17.19
C ALA A 204 0.57 7.18 18.17
N THR A 205 0.69 5.85 18.07
CA THR A 205 -0.23 4.93 18.76
C THR A 205 0.45 4.01 19.77
N GLY A 206 1.77 3.79 19.66
CA GLY A 206 2.50 2.74 20.38
C GLY A 206 2.15 1.31 19.94
N ILE A 207 1.24 1.12 18.98
CA ILE A 207 0.80 -0.19 18.52
C ILE A 207 1.88 -0.80 17.59
N PRO A 208 2.21 -2.10 17.75
CA PRO A 208 3.08 -2.77 16.79
C PRO A 208 2.56 -2.72 15.37
N VAL A 209 3.47 -2.54 14.39
CA VAL A 209 3.12 -2.51 12.97
C VAL A 209 4.02 -3.48 12.20
N ALA A 210 3.42 -4.38 11.44
CA ALA A 210 4.13 -5.26 10.52
C ALA A 210 3.90 -4.86 9.08
N ILE A 211 4.97 -4.91 8.29
CA ILE A 211 4.94 -4.73 6.83
C ILE A 211 5.37 -6.01 6.14
N VAL A 212 4.54 -6.50 5.22
CA VAL A 212 4.92 -7.48 4.20
C VAL A 212 5.23 -6.71 2.92
N ASP A 213 6.52 -6.58 2.60
CA ASP A 213 6.97 -5.85 1.41
C ASP A 213 7.01 -6.80 0.22
N ALA A 214 6.07 -6.60 -0.72
CA ALA A 214 5.89 -7.37 -1.93
C ALA A 214 5.74 -6.40 -3.12
N SER A 215 6.86 -5.86 -3.60
CA SER A 215 6.89 -4.88 -4.69
C SER A 215 7.92 -5.26 -5.75
N LEU A 216 7.67 -4.89 -7.03
CA LEU A 216 8.59 -5.17 -8.14
C LEU A 216 8.55 -4.06 -9.19
N GLY A 217 9.71 -3.46 -9.47
CA GLY A 217 9.88 -2.39 -10.41
C GLY A 217 9.48 -2.74 -11.85
N GLY A 218 8.95 -1.74 -12.56
CA GLY A 218 8.58 -1.87 -13.97
C GLY A 218 7.32 -2.68 -14.27
N THR A 219 6.58 -3.12 -13.24
CA THR A 219 5.43 -4.02 -13.44
C THR A 219 4.12 -3.28 -13.64
N PRO A 220 3.24 -3.76 -14.54
CA PRO A 220 1.85 -3.33 -14.58
C PRO A 220 1.03 -3.94 -13.44
N ILE A 221 -0.25 -3.58 -13.31
CA ILE A 221 -1.12 -4.00 -12.20
C ILE A 221 -1.59 -5.45 -12.33
N GLU A 222 -1.78 -5.96 -13.55
CA GLU A 222 -2.42 -7.25 -13.82
C GLU A 222 -1.70 -8.46 -13.20
N PRO A 223 -0.36 -8.56 -13.19
CA PRO A 223 0.34 -9.64 -12.50
C PRO A 223 0.09 -9.72 -10.99
N TRP A 224 -0.52 -8.71 -10.40
CA TRP A 224 -0.83 -8.65 -8.96
C TRP A 224 -2.25 -9.10 -8.61
N TYR A 225 -3.08 -9.51 -9.57
CA TYR A 225 -4.44 -10.00 -9.31
C TYR A 225 -4.45 -11.35 -8.61
N ALA A 226 -5.32 -11.49 -7.62
CA ALA A 226 -5.51 -12.72 -6.84
C ALA A 226 -6.60 -13.63 -7.44
N ASP A 227 -6.72 -13.66 -8.77
CA ASP A 227 -7.77 -14.40 -9.51
C ASP A 227 -7.25 -15.66 -10.22
N GLY A 228 -6.00 -16.04 -9.95
CA GLY A 228 -5.33 -17.17 -10.59
C GLY A 228 -4.51 -16.78 -11.83
N THR A 229 -4.63 -15.56 -12.34
CA THR A 229 -3.85 -15.05 -13.49
C THR A 229 -2.59 -14.31 -13.08
N GLY A 230 -2.56 -13.73 -11.88
CA GLY A 230 -1.49 -12.87 -11.39
C GLY A 230 -0.24 -13.63 -10.96
N GLY A 231 0.77 -13.67 -11.79
CA GLY A 231 2.01 -14.39 -11.49
C GLY A 231 2.83 -13.78 -10.37
N LEU A 232 2.78 -12.46 -10.15
CA LEU A 232 3.42 -11.78 -9.01
C LEU A 232 2.63 -12.00 -7.72
N TRP A 233 1.30 -11.97 -7.78
CA TRP A 233 0.47 -12.44 -6.67
C TRP A 233 0.86 -13.86 -6.26
N ASN A 234 0.88 -14.78 -7.23
CA ASN A 234 1.20 -16.18 -7.00
C ASN A 234 2.58 -16.39 -6.37
N GLY A 235 3.57 -15.61 -6.76
CA GLY A 235 4.94 -15.75 -6.29
C GLY A 235 5.27 -14.99 -5.01
N MET A 236 4.58 -13.86 -4.76
CA MET A 236 5.01 -12.93 -3.72
C MET A 236 3.97 -12.70 -2.62
N VAL A 237 2.69 -13.01 -2.84
CA VAL A 237 1.62 -12.68 -1.88
C VAL A 237 0.80 -13.90 -1.48
N ALA A 238 0.55 -14.83 -2.39
CA ALA A 238 -0.37 -15.95 -2.20
C ALA A 238 -0.08 -16.82 -0.96
N ALA A 239 1.21 -16.95 -0.58
CA ALA A 239 1.61 -17.72 0.61
C ALA A 239 1.05 -17.13 1.92
N PHE A 240 0.70 -15.84 1.92
CA PHE A 240 0.12 -15.17 3.08
C PHE A 240 -1.40 -15.28 3.16
N ALA A 241 -2.10 -15.62 2.09
CA ALA A 241 -3.54 -15.81 2.16
C ALA A 241 -3.88 -17.13 2.87
N PRO A 242 -4.79 -17.13 3.87
CA PRO A 242 -5.69 -16.05 4.31
C PRO A 242 -5.23 -15.29 5.59
N MET A 243 -3.97 -14.91 5.73
CA MET A 243 -3.47 -14.20 6.92
C MET A 243 -4.31 -12.95 7.19
N ALA A 244 -4.76 -12.78 8.43
CA ALA A 244 -5.47 -11.58 8.85
C ALA A 244 -4.56 -10.36 8.70
N ASN A 245 -5.04 -9.33 8.00
CA ASN A 245 -4.34 -8.09 7.77
C ASN A 245 -5.32 -6.92 7.64
N ARG A 246 -4.85 -5.70 7.84
CA ARG A 246 -5.67 -4.51 7.74
C ARG A 246 -5.89 -4.06 6.30
N GLY A 247 -4.89 -4.23 5.44
CA GLY A 247 -4.94 -3.77 4.06
C GLY A 247 -3.57 -3.70 3.40
N PHE A 248 -3.53 -2.98 2.31
CA PHE A 248 -2.29 -2.75 1.59
C PHE A 248 -2.14 -1.30 1.12
N ILE A 249 -0.91 -0.81 1.13
CA ILE A 249 -0.51 0.43 0.52
C ILE A 249 0.01 0.14 -0.89
N TRP A 250 -0.45 0.93 -1.88
CA TRP A 250 -0.24 0.65 -3.29
C TRP A 250 0.41 1.83 -4.01
N TYR A 251 1.60 1.63 -4.57
CA TYR A 251 2.28 2.65 -5.36
C TYR A 251 2.64 2.10 -6.74
N GLN A 252 1.72 2.27 -7.70
CA GLN A 252 1.85 1.78 -9.07
C GLN A 252 0.98 2.64 -9.99
N GLY A 253 1.22 2.57 -11.30
CA GLY A 253 0.48 3.25 -12.36
C GLY A 253 1.35 3.56 -13.57
N CYS A 254 2.65 3.81 -13.40
CA CYS A 254 3.55 4.11 -14.53
C CYS A 254 3.59 2.96 -15.55
N GLY A 255 3.56 1.70 -15.08
CA GLY A 255 3.50 0.53 -15.95
C GLY A 255 2.19 0.39 -16.74
N ASN A 256 1.17 1.16 -16.38
CA ASN A 256 -0.15 1.21 -17.01
C ASN A 256 -0.48 2.58 -17.60
N ALA A 257 0.53 3.39 -17.92
CA ALA A 257 0.35 4.77 -18.38
C ALA A 257 -0.65 4.93 -19.55
N ASN A 258 -0.70 3.93 -20.44
CA ASN A 258 -1.56 3.94 -21.62
C ASN A 258 -3.02 3.53 -21.33
N ASP A 259 -3.32 3.08 -20.13
CA ASP A 259 -4.68 2.66 -19.76
C ASP A 259 -5.61 3.86 -19.48
N GLY A 260 -5.04 5.01 -19.12
CA GLY A 260 -5.81 6.20 -18.80
C GLY A 260 -6.87 5.92 -17.72
N ARG A 261 -8.11 6.39 -17.96
CA ARG A 261 -9.25 6.20 -17.03
C ARG A 261 -9.63 4.73 -16.82
N ALA A 262 -9.29 3.82 -17.75
CA ALA A 262 -9.57 2.39 -17.58
C ALA A 262 -8.80 1.77 -16.37
N TYR A 263 -7.75 2.44 -15.89
CA TYR A 263 -7.03 2.02 -14.68
C TYR A 263 -7.92 1.95 -13.43
N TYR A 264 -9.01 2.72 -13.37
CA TYR A 264 -10.04 2.64 -12.33
C TYR A 264 -10.60 1.22 -12.17
N ALA A 265 -11.01 0.60 -13.28
CA ALA A 265 -11.55 -0.77 -13.24
C ALA A 265 -10.49 -1.80 -12.82
N LYS A 266 -9.24 -1.57 -13.18
CA LYS A 266 -8.10 -2.41 -12.78
C LYS A 266 -7.80 -2.31 -11.29
N LEU A 267 -7.86 -1.11 -10.70
CA LEU A 267 -7.75 -0.92 -9.24
C LEU A 267 -8.87 -1.64 -8.50
N ARG A 268 -10.12 -1.53 -9.00
CA ARG A 268 -11.25 -2.26 -8.42
C ARG A 268 -11.02 -3.75 -8.45
N HIS A 269 -10.61 -4.30 -9.58
CA HIS A 269 -10.34 -5.73 -9.71
C HIS A 269 -9.21 -6.21 -8.78
N LEU A 270 -8.13 -5.43 -8.68
CA LEU A 270 -7.05 -5.70 -7.71
C LEU A 270 -7.61 -5.79 -6.28
N HIS A 271 -8.33 -4.77 -5.86
CA HIS A 271 -8.87 -4.68 -4.50
C HIS A 271 -9.84 -5.82 -4.20
N ASP A 272 -10.81 -6.07 -5.08
CA ASP A 272 -11.81 -7.11 -4.93
C ASP A 272 -11.17 -8.51 -4.83
N THR A 273 -10.18 -8.80 -5.69
CA THR A 273 -9.50 -10.10 -5.69
C THR A 273 -8.66 -10.31 -4.44
N TRP A 274 -7.98 -9.27 -3.93
CA TRP A 274 -7.23 -9.33 -2.68
C TRP A 274 -8.17 -9.46 -1.47
N ALA A 275 -9.23 -8.66 -1.40
CA ALA A 275 -10.23 -8.74 -0.33
C ALA A 275 -10.82 -10.15 -0.21
N LYS A 276 -11.12 -10.78 -1.35
CA LYS A 276 -11.60 -12.17 -1.42
C LYS A 276 -10.54 -13.17 -0.94
N ALA A 277 -9.30 -13.05 -1.42
CA ALA A 277 -8.23 -13.99 -1.10
C ALA A 277 -7.84 -13.94 0.38
N PHE A 278 -7.86 -12.76 0.99
CA PHE A 278 -7.62 -12.56 2.42
C PHE A 278 -8.87 -12.75 3.30
N GLU A 279 -10.01 -13.12 2.72
CA GLU A 279 -11.29 -13.27 3.43
C GLU A 279 -11.66 -12.00 4.25
N ASN A 280 -11.27 -10.82 3.76
CA ASN A 280 -11.46 -9.56 4.44
C ASN A 280 -12.26 -8.56 3.57
N PRO A 281 -13.59 -8.50 3.68
CA PRO A 281 -14.41 -7.56 2.91
C PRO A 281 -14.21 -6.09 3.31
N ALA A 282 -13.50 -5.82 4.41
CA ALA A 282 -13.14 -4.49 4.88
C ALA A 282 -11.64 -4.17 4.62
N LEU A 283 -10.99 -4.95 3.75
CA LEU A 283 -9.60 -4.76 3.39
C LEU A 283 -9.37 -3.31 2.92
N LYS A 284 -8.40 -2.62 3.50
CA LYS A 284 -8.08 -1.24 3.11
C LYS A 284 -7.11 -1.23 1.92
N LEU A 285 -7.35 -0.30 1.00
CA LEU A 285 -6.44 0.02 -0.10
C LEU A 285 -6.07 1.51 -0.04
N TYR A 286 -4.85 1.82 0.38
CA TYR A 286 -4.36 3.19 0.38
C TYR A 286 -3.40 3.42 -0.78
N ILE A 287 -3.78 4.32 -1.68
CA ILE A 287 -3.14 4.53 -2.98
C ILE A 287 -2.21 5.74 -2.90
N VAL A 288 -1.01 5.60 -3.44
CA VAL A 288 -0.15 6.74 -3.76
C VAL A 288 -0.49 7.22 -5.16
N GLN A 289 -0.98 8.45 -5.30
CA GLN A 289 -1.18 9.06 -6.61
C GLN A 289 0.17 9.21 -7.32
N LEU A 290 0.22 8.95 -8.63
CA LEU A 290 1.44 9.17 -9.38
C LEU A 290 1.86 10.65 -9.31
N SER A 291 3.12 10.90 -8.95
CA SER A 291 3.68 12.25 -9.03
C SER A 291 3.86 12.65 -10.49
N PRO A 292 3.76 13.95 -10.83
CA PRO A 292 4.07 14.44 -12.16
C PRO A 292 5.49 14.06 -12.60
N PHE A 293 5.63 13.81 -13.90
CA PHE A 293 6.90 13.54 -14.56
C PHE A 293 6.85 14.13 -15.98
N ARG A 294 7.90 14.01 -16.77
CA ARG A 294 7.96 14.48 -18.18
C ARG A 294 6.84 13.93 -19.06
N GLN A 295 6.27 12.81 -18.69
CA GLN A 295 5.10 12.20 -19.33
C GLN A 295 3.84 12.58 -18.55
N SER A 296 2.73 12.82 -19.25
CA SER A 296 1.44 13.07 -18.60
C SER A 296 0.88 11.79 -17.99
N TRP A 297 0.63 11.83 -16.70
CA TRP A 297 -0.07 10.78 -15.95
C TRP A 297 -1.52 11.15 -15.62
N PHE A 298 -2.00 12.30 -16.14
CA PHE A 298 -3.26 12.91 -15.71
C PHE A 298 -4.42 11.91 -15.64
N GLU A 299 -4.63 11.13 -16.69
CA GLU A 299 -5.74 10.18 -16.76
C GLU A 299 -5.62 9.05 -15.72
N ILE A 300 -4.40 8.57 -15.44
CA ILE A 300 -4.14 7.61 -14.36
C ILE A 300 -4.38 8.26 -13.00
N GLN A 301 -3.90 9.50 -12.79
CA GLN A 301 -4.10 10.23 -11.55
C GLN A 301 -5.59 10.46 -11.25
N GLN A 302 -6.38 10.76 -12.29
CA GLN A 302 -7.84 10.89 -12.16
C GLN A 302 -8.51 9.54 -11.85
N ALA A 303 -8.07 8.44 -12.47
CA ALA A 303 -8.57 7.10 -12.15
C ALA A 303 -8.27 6.72 -10.70
N GLN A 304 -7.07 7.04 -10.18
CA GLN A 304 -6.69 6.82 -8.79
C GLN A 304 -7.55 7.66 -7.83
N ALA A 305 -7.73 8.94 -8.13
CA ALA A 305 -8.54 9.86 -7.32
C ALA A 305 -10.02 9.45 -7.31
N GLN A 306 -10.57 9.12 -8.48
CA GLN A 306 -11.96 8.67 -8.60
C GLN A 306 -12.21 7.39 -7.81
N TYR A 307 -11.30 6.40 -7.92
CA TYR A 307 -11.44 5.14 -7.20
C TYR A 307 -11.40 5.34 -5.68
N ALA A 308 -10.47 6.16 -5.19
CA ALA A 308 -10.37 6.46 -3.76
C ALA A 308 -11.59 7.23 -3.23
N ALA A 309 -12.23 8.05 -4.07
CA ALA A 309 -13.45 8.78 -3.70
C ALA A 309 -14.70 7.88 -3.67
N ASP A 310 -14.79 6.89 -4.56
CA ASP A 310 -15.96 6.02 -4.72
C ASP A 310 -15.95 4.82 -3.77
N GLU A 311 -14.75 4.36 -3.34
CA GLU A 311 -14.60 3.15 -2.54
C GLU A 311 -14.29 3.49 -1.06
N LYS A 312 -15.24 3.18 -0.16
CA LYS A 312 -15.15 3.46 1.29
C LYS A 312 -13.92 2.87 2.00
N ASN A 313 -13.35 1.82 1.43
CA ASN A 313 -12.16 1.17 1.96
C ASN A 313 -10.87 1.61 1.25
N ALA A 314 -10.95 2.61 0.38
CA ALA A 314 -9.80 3.19 -0.30
C ALA A 314 -9.51 4.61 0.17
N ALA A 315 -8.25 5.04 0.02
CA ALA A 315 -7.82 6.40 0.29
C ALA A 315 -6.67 6.79 -0.65
N LEU A 316 -6.38 8.08 -0.78
CA LEU A 316 -5.39 8.61 -1.71
C LEU A 316 -4.39 9.54 -1.01
N ALA A 317 -3.11 9.23 -1.12
CA ALA A 317 -2.05 10.18 -0.83
C ALA A 317 -1.66 10.93 -2.12
N VAL A 318 -2.01 12.20 -2.21
CA VAL A 318 -1.62 13.08 -3.32
C VAL A 318 -0.15 13.44 -3.20
N THR A 319 0.59 13.37 -4.31
CA THR A 319 2.05 13.56 -4.35
C THR A 319 2.53 14.49 -5.46
N CYS A 320 1.64 15.31 -6.00
CA CYS A 320 1.97 16.21 -7.11
C CYS A 320 3.06 17.24 -6.77
N ASP A 321 3.23 17.57 -5.51
CA ASP A 321 4.24 18.48 -4.97
C ASP A 321 5.63 17.85 -4.80
N LEU A 322 5.72 16.52 -4.87
CA LEU A 322 6.96 15.76 -4.68
C LEU A 322 7.63 15.37 -5.99
N ALA A 323 7.19 15.96 -7.09
CA ALA A 323 7.67 15.63 -8.43
C ALA A 323 9.16 15.91 -8.60
N ASN A 324 9.85 15.00 -9.28
CA ASN A 324 11.18 15.22 -9.84
C ASN A 324 11.10 15.07 -11.37
N MET A 325 11.25 16.16 -12.10
CA MET A 325 11.12 16.14 -13.55
C MET A 325 12.27 15.44 -14.26
N ASP A 326 13.38 15.23 -13.59
CA ASP A 326 14.57 14.56 -14.14
C ASP A 326 14.61 13.06 -13.83
N ASP A 327 13.85 12.64 -12.82
CA ASP A 327 13.79 11.24 -12.38
C ASP A 327 12.35 10.85 -12.04
N ILE A 328 11.86 9.77 -12.64
CA ILE A 328 10.56 9.19 -12.34
C ILE A 328 10.45 8.72 -10.87
N HIS A 329 11.60 8.53 -10.21
CA HIS A 329 11.69 8.09 -8.84
C HIS A 329 11.88 9.29 -7.91
N GLN A 330 10.79 9.70 -7.25
CA GLN A 330 10.86 10.78 -6.28
C GLN A 330 11.75 10.40 -5.10
N ASN A 331 12.60 11.32 -4.67
CA ASN A 331 13.53 11.09 -3.57
C ASN A 331 12.88 11.22 -2.19
N HIS A 332 11.82 12.05 -2.08
CA HIS A 332 11.13 12.36 -0.83
C HIS A 332 10.03 11.32 -0.55
N LYS A 333 10.41 10.19 0.06
CA LYS A 333 9.47 9.12 0.41
C LYS A 333 8.77 9.33 1.75
N GLU A 334 9.37 10.14 2.65
CA GLU A 334 8.78 10.43 3.96
C GLU A 334 7.40 11.06 3.88
N PRO A 335 7.17 12.17 3.15
CA PRO A 335 5.84 12.76 3.06
C PRO A 335 4.80 11.78 2.49
N ILE A 336 5.20 10.88 1.59
CA ILE A 336 4.30 9.88 1.01
C ILE A 336 3.81 8.92 2.09
N GLY A 337 4.75 8.30 2.84
CA GLY A 337 4.40 7.38 3.92
C GLY A 337 3.55 8.05 5.00
N ARG A 338 3.91 9.28 5.39
CA ARG A 338 3.14 10.06 6.36
C ARG A 338 1.72 10.37 5.89
N ARG A 339 1.52 10.79 4.64
CA ARG A 339 0.18 11.06 4.07
C ARG A 339 -0.70 9.80 4.07
N LEU A 340 -0.15 8.65 3.69
CA LEU A 340 -0.87 7.39 3.82
C LEU A 340 -1.24 7.07 5.26
N ALA A 341 -0.34 7.33 6.22
CA ALA A 341 -0.59 7.06 7.63
C ALA A 341 -1.68 7.97 8.23
N LEU A 342 -1.89 9.20 7.72
CA LEU A 342 -2.99 10.06 8.17
C LEU A 342 -4.34 9.36 8.00
N HIS A 343 -4.56 8.66 6.89
CA HIS A 343 -5.79 7.89 6.66
C HIS A 343 -5.92 6.74 7.67
N ALA A 344 -4.85 5.99 7.93
CA ALA A 344 -4.91 4.93 8.94
C ALA A 344 -5.18 5.46 10.34
N LEU A 345 -4.53 6.55 10.73
CA LEU A 345 -4.74 7.20 12.03
C LEU A 345 -6.18 7.67 12.19
N LYS A 346 -6.78 8.27 11.16
CA LYS A 346 -8.16 8.72 11.16
C LYS A 346 -9.14 7.55 11.19
N ASP A 347 -9.03 6.65 10.21
CA ASP A 347 -10.05 5.64 9.92
C ASP A 347 -10.03 4.44 10.86
N ILE A 348 -8.85 4.11 11.43
CA ILE A 348 -8.62 2.88 12.17
C ILE A 348 -8.29 3.16 13.63
N HIS A 349 -7.55 4.25 13.88
CA HIS A 349 -7.04 4.55 15.22
C HIS A 349 -7.81 5.66 15.95
N GLY A 350 -8.87 6.20 15.33
CA GLY A 350 -9.82 7.12 15.96
C GLY A 350 -9.33 8.56 16.16
N PHE A 351 -8.30 8.98 15.41
CA PHE A 351 -7.83 10.38 15.43
C PHE A 351 -8.73 11.25 14.56
N ALA A 352 -9.96 11.54 15.05
CA ALA A 352 -11.03 12.17 14.27
C ALA A 352 -10.68 13.58 13.75
N ASP A 353 -9.82 14.31 14.46
CA ASP A 353 -9.43 15.69 14.10
C ASP A 353 -8.39 15.77 12.99
N ILE A 354 -7.85 14.62 12.57
CA ILE A 354 -6.88 14.59 11.45
C ILE A 354 -7.60 14.86 10.13
N VAL A 355 -7.13 15.88 9.40
CA VAL A 355 -7.46 16.09 8.00
C VAL A 355 -6.52 15.22 7.17
N ALA A 356 -6.99 14.06 6.73
CA ALA A 356 -6.17 13.08 5.97
C ALA A 356 -6.27 13.29 4.46
N ASP A 357 -7.38 13.82 4.00
CA ASP A 357 -7.68 14.01 2.58
C ASP A 357 -7.15 15.35 2.08
N SER A 358 -6.53 15.34 0.90
CA SER A 358 -6.17 16.54 0.15
C SER A 358 -7.41 17.34 -0.24
N PRO A 359 -7.28 18.64 -0.57
CA PRO A 359 -8.40 19.43 -1.05
C PRO A 359 -9.09 18.77 -2.24
N ALA A 360 -10.42 18.64 -2.17
CA ALA A 360 -11.27 18.09 -3.24
C ALA A 360 -12.26 19.14 -3.72
N LEU A 361 -12.40 19.31 -5.04
CA LEU A 361 -13.31 20.30 -5.63
C LEU A 361 -14.75 20.02 -5.20
N LYS A 362 -15.35 20.96 -4.45
CA LYS A 362 -16.72 20.86 -3.91
C LYS A 362 -17.74 21.52 -4.81
N SER A 363 -17.46 22.76 -5.22
CA SER A 363 -18.34 23.53 -6.10
C SER A 363 -17.56 24.57 -6.88
N TRP A 364 -18.18 25.04 -7.96
CA TRP A 364 -17.62 26.09 -8.79
C TRP A 364 -18.74 26.97 -9.36
N ARG A 365 -18.36 28.18 -9.73
CA ARG A 365 -19.18 29.10 -10.52
C ARG A 365 -18.28 29.97 -11.39
N ILE A 366 -18.86 30.57 -12.42
CA ILE A 366 -18.22 31.66 -13.16
C ILE A 366 -18.79 32.97 -12.59
N ASP A 367 -17.92 33.86 -12.14
CA ASP A 367 -18.32 35.14 -11.58
C ASP A 367 -18.66 36.15 -12.66
N GLU A 368 -19.13 37.35 -12.26
CA GLU A 368 -19.52 38.45 -13.14
C GLU A 368 -18.36 38.97 -14.02
N ASN A 369 -17.13 38.72 -13.62
CA ASN A 369 -15.91 39.11 -14.34
C ASN A 369 -15.40 37.97 -15.25
N GLY A 370 -16.15 36.87 -15.42
CA GLY A 370 -15.76 35.74 -16.24
C GLY A 370 -14.62 34.92 -15.64
N ARG A 371 -14.52 34.80 -14.31
CA ARG A 371 -13.49 34.04 -13.61
C ARG A 371 -14.10 32.80 -12.96
N PHE A 372 -13.37 31.71 -12.91
CA PHE A 372 -13.77 30.55 -12.11
C PHE A 372 -13.55 30.83 -10.62
N ALA A 373 -14.61 30.74 -9.84
CA ALA A 373 -14.59 30.81 -8.40
C ALA A 373 -14.89 29.39 -7.85
N LEU A 374 -13.91 28.79 -7.17
CA LEU A 374 -13.87 27.38 -6.80
C LEU A 374 -13.90 27.27 -5.27
N THR A 375 -14.71 26.34 -4.75
CA THR A 375 -14.64 25.94 -3.34
C THR A 375 -14.23 24.49 -3.22
N PHE A 376 -13.54 24.16 -2.15
CA PHE A 376 -13.01 22.81 -1.91
C PHE A 376 -13.42 22.33 -0.53
N ASP A 377 -13.63 21.04 -0.38
CA ASP A 377 -13.56 20.39 0.90
C ASP A 377 -12.11 20.31 1.38
N ASN A 378 -11.88 20.27 2.68
CA ASN A 378 -10.56 20.20 3.31
C ASN A 378 -9.63 21.42 3.05
N ALA A 379 -10.18 22.56 2.65
CA ALA A 379 -9.44 23.82 2.52
C ALA A 379 -10.32 25.04 2.83
N SER A 380 -9.95 25.81 3.87
CA SER A 380 -10.55 27.10 4.22
C SER A 380 -9.63 28.28 3.90
N SER A 381 -8.37 28.01 3.64
CA SER A 381 -7.33 28.94 3.24
C SER A 381 -6.30 28.23 2.39
N TRP A 382 -5.44 29.02 1.73
CA TRP A 382 -4.48 28.49 0.79
C TRP A 382 -3.12 29.16 0.96
N TYR A 383 -2.06 28.40 0.69
CA TYR A 383 -0.71 28.94 0.50
C TYR A 383 -0.01 28.16 -0.62
N TRP A 384 1.04 28.74 -1.16
CA TRP A 384 1.91 28.04 -2.10
C TRP A 384 3.38 28.20 -1.70
N TYR A 385 4.16 27.27 -2.17
CA TYR A 385 5.60 27.28 -2.01
C TYR A 385 6.27 26.92 -3.32
N ASN A 386 6.97 27.90 -3.91
CA ASN A 386 7.88 27.70 -5.02
C ASN A 386 9.25 28.22 -4.61
N PRO A 387 10.35 27.44 -4.80
CA PRO A 387 11.70 27.88 -4.41
C PRO A 387 12.16 29.20 -5.06
N ASP A 388 11.61 29.54 -6.22
CA ASP A 388 11.88 30.78 -6.96
C ASP A 388 10.98 31.95 -6.54
N GLY A 389 10.12 31.77 -5.53
CA GLY A 389 9.17 32.79 -5.06
C GLY A 389 8.02 33.09 -6.04
N SER A 390 7.89 32.32 -7.12
CA SER A 390 6.81 32.54 -8.10
C SER A 390 5.44 32.12 -7.53
N PRO A 391 4.33 32.67 -8.04
CA PRO A 391 2.98 32.19 -7.70
C PRO A 391 2.75 30.73 -8.06
N ALA A 392 1.72 30.11 -7.44
CA ALA A 392 1.27 28.78 -7.83
C ALA A 392 0.91 28.76 -9.33
N ARG A 393 1.36 27.72 -10.01
CA ARG A 393 1.20 27.51 -11.46
C ARG A 393 0.38 26.24 -11.72
N GLY A 394 0.05 26.01 -12.98
CA GLY A 394 -0.57 24.76 -13.44
C GLY A 394 -2.07 24.87 -13.70
N PHE A 395 -2.69 26.05 -13.51
CA PHE A 395 -4.04 26.29 -13.96
C PHE A 395 -4.06 26.66 -15.43
N GLU A 396 -5.02 26.10 -16.16
CA GLU A 396 -5.31 26.41 -17.55
C GLU A 396 -6.82 26.51 -17.76
N VAL A 397 -7.26 27.48 -18.55
CA VAL A 397 -8.68 27.75 -18.86
C VAL A 397 -8.88 27.73 -20.36
N ALA A 398 -10.01 27.15 -20.80
CA ALA A 398 -10.44 27.19 -22.20
C ALA A 398 -11.85 27.77 -22.33
N GLY A 399 -12.10 28.41 -23.47
CA GLY A 399 -13.42 28.81 -23.96
C GLY A 399 -14.13 27.73 -24.75
N PRO A 400 -15.21 28.08 -25.47
CA PRO A 400 -15.96 27.16 -26.35
C PRO A 400 -15.12 26.56 -27.48
N ASP A 401 -14.02 27.19 -27.85
CA ASP A 401 -13.07 26.69 -28.85
C ASP A 401 -12.24 25.49 -28.35
N GLY A 402 -12.25 25.24 -27.04
CA GLY A 402 -11.50 24.14 -26.41
C GLY A 402 -9.98 24.36 -26.33
N VAL A 403 -9.49 25.56 -26.67
CA VAL A 403 -8.06 25.89 -26.61
C VAL A 403 -7.73 26.34 -25.19
N PHE A 404 -6.83 25.62 -24.52
CA PHE A 404 -6.40 25.93 -23.16
C PHE A 404 -5.28 26.98 -23.12
N HIS A 405 -5.45 27.97 -22.27
CA HIS A 405 -4.49 29.05 -22.02
C HIS A 405 -4.08 29.05 -20.54
N PRO A 406 -2.83 29.39 -20.21
CA PRO A 406 -2.40 29.56 -18.84
C PRO A 406 -3.28 30.53 -18.07
N ALA A 407 -3.62 30.16 -16.85
CA ALA A 407 -4.45 30.96 -15.95
C ALA A 407 -3.74 31.17 -14.59
N SER A 408 -4.16 32.19 -13.86
CA SER A 408 -3.56 32.56 -12.58
C SER A 408 -4.59 32.69 -11.48
N ILE A 409 -4.12 32.62 -10.24
CA ILE A 409 -4.92 32.88 -9.05
C ILE A 409 -5.12 34.40 -8.94
N ALA A 410 -6.37 34.87 -8.88
CA ALA A 410 -6.77 36.27 -8.85
C ALA A 410 -7.15 36.77 -7.44
N ASN A 411 -7.08 35.92 -6.42
CA ASN A 411 -7.37 36.30 -5.06
C ASN A 411 -6.34 37.32 -4.52
N GLU A 412 -6.79 38.22 -3.65
CA GLU A 412 -5.90 39.06 -2.87
C GLU A 412 -5.03 38.24 -1.90
N ARG A 413 -3.77 38.61 -1.81
CA ARG A 413 -2.82 37.99 -0.89
C ARG A 413 -2.82 38.70 0.45
N THR A 414 -2.75 37.95 1.53
CA THR A 414 -2.61 38.51 2.88
C THR A 414 -1.24 38.11 3.44
N GLY A 415 -0.26 38.99 3.38
CA GLY A 415 1.04 38.78 3.99
C GLY A 415 1.83 37.63 3.38
N GLY A 416 2.50 37.81 2.23
CA GLY A 416 3.27 36.81 1.53
C GLY A 416 2.41 35.97 0.59
N ASP A 417 2.56 34.63 0.64
CA ASP A 417 1.93 33.69 -0.29
C ASP A 417 0.68 33.00 0.33
N ILE A 418 -0.07 33.71 1.19
CA ILE A 418 -1.25 33.19 1.89
C ILE A 418 -2.52 33.84 1.34
N ILE A 419 -3.53 33.03 1.03
CA ILE A 419 -4.91 33.44 0.71
C ILE A 419 -5.81 33.03 1.87
N ARG A 420 -6.31 34.00 2.62
CA ARG A 420 -7.28 33.78 3.71
C ARG A 420 -8.71 33.81 3.17
N ASN A 421 -8.96 32.99 2.16
CA ASN A 421 -10.27 32.89 1.55
C ASN A 421 -10.56 31.43 1.20
N ARG A 422 -11.76 30.97 1.54
CA ARG A 422 -12.22 29.62 1.21
C ARG A 422 -12.38 29.41 -0.30
N GLU A 423 -12.71 30.49 -1.02
CA GLU A 423 -12.90 30.47 -2.46
C GLU A 423 -11.58 30.79 -3.17
N LEU A 424 -11.19 29.94 -4.09
CA LEU A 424 -10.04 30.14 -4.97
C LEU A 424 -10.55 30.68 -6.30
N VAL A 425 -10.12 31.89 -6.67
CA VAL A 425 -10.56 32.56 -7.92
C VAL A 425 -9.46 32.43 -8.98
N ILE A 426 -9.81 31.84 -10.12
CA ILE A 426 -8.89 31.62 -11.24
C ILE A 426 -9.32 32.49 -12.43
N ALA A 427 -8.38 33.30 -12.93
CA ALA A 427 -8.56 34.23 -14.04
C ALA A 427 -7.66 33.86 -15.22
N CYS A 428 -8.16 34.09 -16.42
CA CYS A 428 -7.42 33.95 -17.68
C CYS A 428 -7.80 35.12 -18.62
N GLU A 429 -6.88 36.06 -18.83
CA GLU A 429 -7.12 37.22 -19.69
C GLU A 429 -7.34 36.85 -21.16
N ALA A 430 -6.76 35.73 -21.61
CA ALA A 430 -6.89 35.27 -23.01
C ALA A 430 -8.27 34.67 -23.32
N VAL A 431 -9.11 34.39 -22.32
CA VAL A 431 -10.39 33.69 -22.49
C VAL A 431 -11.54 34.53 -21.93
N SER A 432 -12.29 35.19 -22.83
CA SER A 432 -13.41 36.04 -22.44
C SER A 432 -14.67 35.29 -22.00
N ARG A 433 -14.86 34.03 -22.44
CA ARG A 433 -15.96 33.15 -22.07
C ARG A 433 -15.43 31.80 -21.62
N PRO A 434 -14.99 31.68 -20.37
CA PRO A 434 -14.43 30.43 -19.85
C PRO A 434 -15.51 29.36 -19.76
N SER A 435 -15.17 28.15 -20.16
CA SER A 435 -16.06 26.98 -20.12
C SER A 435 -15.42 25.73 -19.57
N ARG A 436 -14.07 25.64 -19.57
CA ARG A 436 -13.32 24.53 -19.02
C ARG A 436 -12.15 25.05 -18.21
N LEU A 437 -11.81 24.32 -17.15
CA LEU A 437 -10.64 24.57 -16.31
C LEU A 437 -9.96 23.24 -16.01
N ARG A 438 -8.63 23.25 -15.97
CA ARG A 438 -7.84 22.12 -15.52
C ARG A 438 -6.63 22.59 -14.69
N TYR A 439 -6.20 21.73 -13.77
CA TYR A 439 -5.06 21.96 -12.91
C TYR A 439 -4.07 20.80 -13.02
N LEU A 440 -2.78 21.10 -13.23
CA LEU A 440 -1.68 20.14 -13.38
C LEU A 440 -1.91 19.09 -14.48
N TYR A 441 -2.57 19.48 -15.54
CA TYR A 441 -2.86 18.59 -16.68
C TYR A 441 -1.62 18.37 -17.56
N SER A 442 -0.90 19.45 -17.88
CA SER A 442 0.26 19.40 -18.78
C SER A 442 1.55 19.35 -17.96
N PRO A 443 2.47 18.41 -18.25
CA PRO A 443 3.82 18.51 -17.68
C PRO A 443 4.55 19.76 -18.23
N PRO A 444 5.51 20.36 -17.52
CA PRO A 444 6.23 19.82 -16.37
C PRO A 444 5.99 20.62 -15.08
N PHE A 445 4.85 20.58 -14.48
CA PHE A 445 4.61 21.31 -13.24
C PHE A 445 4.52 20.38 -12.03
N ALA A 446 5.35 20.63 -11.02
CA ALA A 446 5.09 20.16 -9.69
C ALA A 446 3.96 21.00 -9.08
N GLY A 447 3.03 20.37 -8.36
CA GLY A 447 2.03 21.10 -7.59
C GLY A 447 2.69 21.89 -6.47
N SER A 448 2.25 23.12 -6.25
CA SER A 448 2.81 24.00 -5.21
C SER A 448 1.74 24.70 -4.40
N LEU A 449 0.46 24.33 -4.57
CA LEU A 449 -0.68 24.93 -3.86
C LEU A 449 -1.17 23.97 -2.79
N TYR A 450 -1.28 24.47 -1.56
CA TYR A 450 -1.59 23.69 -0.37
C TYR A 450 -2.78 24.25 0.41
N SER A 451 -3.53 23.36 1.06
CA SER A 451 -4.50 23.73 2.08
C SER A 451 -3.80 24.36 3.29
N GLY A 452 -4.28 25.51 3.72
CA GLY A 452 -3.83 26.14 4.97
C GLY A 452 -4.30 25.38 6.23
N ASP A 453 -5.28 24.49 6.10
CA ASP A 453 -5.83 23.71 7.24
C ASP A 453 -4.97 22.49 7.54
N SER A 454 -4.51 21.79 6.50
CA SER A 454 -3.81 20.49 6.63
C SER A 454 -2.37 20.50 6.14
N GLY A 455 -1.98 21.47 5.32
CA GLY A 455 -0.70 21.45 4.61
C GLY A 455 -0.64 20.40 3.48
N LEU A 456 -1.76 19.79 3.11
CA LEU A 456 -1.81 18.83 2.02
C LEU A 456 -1.95 19.56 0.66
N PRO A 457 -1.32 19.05 -0.41
CA PRO A 457 -1.35 19.69 -1.71
C PRO A 457 -2.70 19.51 -2.41
N LEU A 458 -3.09 20.49 -3.23
CA LEU A 458 -4.18 20.32 -4.18
C LEU A 458 -3.75 19.38 -5.31
N GLY A 459 -4.48 18.28 -5.49
CA GLY A 459 -4.23 17.31 -6.55
C GLY A 459 -4.68 17.79 -7.93
N PRO A 460 -4.26 17.13 -9.01
CA PRO A 460 -4.69 17.44 -10.37
C PRO A 460 -6.18 17.17 -10.56
N PHE A 461 -6.87 18.09 -11.26
CA PHE A 461 -8.29 17.94 -11.58
C PHE A 461 -8.65 18.69 -12.87
N GLU A 462 -9.81 18.38 -13.40
CA GLU A 462 -10.45 19.12 -14.50
C GLU A 462 -11.94 19.35 -14.20
N LEU A 463 -12.49 20.40 -14.78
CA LEU A 463 -13.93 20.67 -14.81
C LEU A 463 -14.36 21.16 -16.18
N ASP A 464 -15.60 20.83 -16.56
CA ASP A 464 -16.25 21.25 -17.79
C ASP A 464 -17.60 21.90 -17.45
N ALA A 465 -17.65 23.24 -17.50
CA ALA A 465 -18.84 24.00 -17.17
C ALA A 465 -19.99 23.78 -18.16
N THR A 466 -19.72 23.23 -19.35
CA THR A 466 -20.75 22.94 -20.36
C THR A 466 -21.58 21.73 -20.01
N LYS A 467 -21.08 20.84 -19.16
CA LYS A 467 -21.75 19.60 -18.73
C LYS A 467 -22.69 19.83 -17.51
N GLY A 468 -22.84 21.09 -17.05
CA GLY A 468 -23.61 21.43 -15.89
C GLY A 468 -22.86 21.15 -14.57
N ARG A 469 -23.46 21.55 -13.45
CA ARG A 469 -22.92 21.19 -12.13
C ARG A 469 -23.10 19.69 -11.95
N ASP A 470 -22.01 18.97 -11.75
CA ASP A 470 -22.10 17.63 -11.21
C ASP A 470 -22.53 17.75 -9.73
N THR A 471 -23.84 17.71 -9.50
CA THR A 471 -24.45 17.71 -8.16
C THR A 471 -24.55 16.30 -7.58
N SER A 472 -23.91 15.30 -8.22
CA SER A 472 -24.00 13.87 -7.87
C SER A 472 -22.91 13.39 -6.91
N ARG A 473 -22.39 14.29 -6.03
CA ARG A 473 -21.50 13.89 -4.92
C ARG A 473 -21.98 14.45 -3.59
#